data_47ad2126c217dffde0c51f4359205fd6
#
_entry.id   47ad2126c217dffde0c51f4359205fd6
#
_cell.length_a   1.000
_cell.length_b   1.000
_cell.length_c   1.000
_cell.angle_alpha   90.00
_cell.angle_beta   90.00
_cell.angle_gamma   90.00
#
_symmetry.space_group_name_H-M   'P 1'
#
loop_
_entity.id
_entity.type
_entity.pdbx_description
1 polymer ?
#
loop_
_entity_poly.entity_id
_entity_poly.type
_entity_poly.pdbx_seq_one_letter_code
_entity_poly.pdbx_strand_id
1 'polypeptide(L)'
;MASRLAKTGLNHARMDGHTDNYGEESYNEALSLKRANAVADAWAKGANIPRENLTTRGLGKKYPIASNSTAQGRAENRRVSVVISTP
;
A
#
# COMPACT_ATOMS: atom_id res chain seq x y z
N MET A 1 6.04 13.93 4.26
CA MET A 1 6.03 12.62 4.92
C MET A 1 7.28 11.80 4.64
N ALA A 2 7.66 11.63 3.40
CA ALA A 2 8.82 10.82 3.06
C ALA A 2 10.12 11.37 3.64
N SER A 3 10.35 12.69 3.57
CA SER A 3 11.55 13.29 4.16
C SER A 3 11.55 13.24 5.68
N ARG A 4 10.36 13.26 6.31
CA ARG A 4 10.22 13.10 7.75
C ARG A 4 10.60 11.68 8.19
N LEU A 5 10.22 10.67 7.40
CA LEU A 5 10.59 9.29 7.66
C LEU A 5 12.11 9.12 7.69
N ALA A 6 12.81 9.68 6.71
CA ALA A 6 14.26 9.62 6.63
C ALA A 6 14.93 10.27 7.85
N LYS A 7 14.39 11.40 8.31
CA LYS A 7 14.94 12.15 9.45
C LYS A 7 14.78 11.41 10.78
N THR A 8 13.72 10.62 10.94
CA THR A 8 13.47 9.90 12.19
C THR A 8 14.20 8.57 12.27
N GLY A 9 14.85 8.13 11.19
CA GLY A 9 15.47 6.82 11.13
C GLY A 9 14.50 5.68 10.89
N LEU A 10 13.20 5.96 10.73
CA LEU A 10 12.18 4.99 10.39
C LEU A 10 12.19 4.80 8.87
N ASN A 11 13.20 4.10 8.37
CA ASN A 11 13.46 4.00 6.93
C ASN A 11 13.07 2.64 6.34
N HIS A 12 12.28 1.87 7.07
CA HIS A 12 11.69 0.62 6.57
C HIS A 12 10.17 0.73 6.61
N ALA A 13 9.52 0.27 5.58
CA ALA A 13 8.07 0.30 5.50
C ALA A 13 7.54 -0.85 4.65
N ARG A 14 6.30 -1.24 4.91
CA ARG A 14 5.56 -2.21 4.10
C ARG A 14 4.34 -1.51 3.52
N MET A 15 4.17 -1.61 2.22
CA MET A 15 3.01 -1.09 1.51
C MET A 15 2.07 -2.25 1.19
N ASP A 16 0.88 -2.20 1.77
CA ASP A 16 -0.16 -3.21 1.55
C ASP A 16 -1.24 -2.63 0.64
N GLY A 17 -1.34 -3.16 -0.58
CA GLY A 17 -2.35 -2.74 -1.54
C GLY A 17 -3.66 -3.48 -1.31
N HIS A 18 -4.76 -2.75 -1.43
CA HIS A 18 -6.10 -3.29 -1.23
C HIS A 18 -7.03 -2.87 -2.36
N THR A 19 -8.08 -3.66 -2.58
CA THR A 19 -9.15 -3.35 -3.53
C THR A 19 -10.50 -3.46 -2.84
N ASP A 20 -11.57 -3.06 -3.53
CA ASP A 20 -12.92 -3.41 -3.12
C ASP A 20 -13.21 -4.87 -3.53
N ASN A 21 -14.46 -5.32 -3.37
CA ASN A 21 -14.84 -6.70 -3.65
C ASN A 21 -15.25 -6.96 -5.10
N TYR A 22 -15.07 -6.00 -5.99
CA TYR A 22 -15.44 -6.15 -7.39
C TYR A 22 -14.37 -6.91 -8.16
N GLY A 23 -14.79 -7.92 -8.92
CA GLY A 23 -13.88 -8.70 -9.76
C GLY A 23 -13.30 -9.92 -9.08
N GLU A 24 -12.48 -10.65 -9.81
CA GLU A 24 -11.85 -11.87 -9.33
C GLU A 24 -10.71 -11.57 -8.36
N GLU A 25 -10.48 -12.49 -7.42
CA GLU A 25 -9.48 -12.33 -6.38
C GLU A 25 -8.06 -12.23 -6.97
N SER A 26 -7.72 -13.10 -7.90
CA SER A 26 -6.38 -13.07 -8.52
C SER A 26 -6.09 -11.77 -9.25
N TYR A 27 -7.09 -11.24 -9.96
CA TYR A 27 -6.98 -9.95 -10.63
C TYR A 27 -6.77 -8.82 -9.62
N ASN A 28 -7.55 -8.83 -8.53
CA ASN A 28 -7.47 -7.81 -7.49
C ASN A 28 -6.15 -7.87 -6.72
N GLU A 29 -5.62 -9.07 -6.47
CA GLU A 29 -4.31 -9.21 -5.85
C GLU A 29 -3.22 -8.61 -6.72
N ALA A 30 -3.21 -8.91 -8.02
CA ALA A 30 -2.23 -8.37 -8.95
C ALA A 30 -2.34 -6.84 -9.06
N LEU A 31 -3.56 -6.31 -9.14
CA LEU A 31 -3.79 -4.87 -9.21
C LEU A 31 -3.33 -4.16 -7.94
N SER A 32 -3.66 -4.72 -6.78
CA SER A 32 -3.27 -4.15 -5.49
C SER A 32 -1.75 -4.18 -5.30
N LEU A 33 -1.09 -5.24 -5.75
CA LEU A 33 0.38 -5.31 -5.71
C LEU A 33 1.01 -4.25 -6.61
N LYS A 34 0.47 -4.06 -7.80
CA LYS A 34 0.95 -3.03 -8.73
C LYS A 34 0.83 -1.63 -8.10
N ARG A 35 -0.27 -1.35 -7.43
CA ARG A 35 -0.47 -0.07 -6.74
C ARG A 35 0.49 0.09 -5.57
N ALA A 36 0.71 -0.96 -4.79
CA ALA A 36 1.65 -0.94 -3.68
C ALA A 36 3.08 -0.68 -4.16
N ASN A 37 3.49 -1.31 -5.26
CA ASN A 37 4.79 -1.09 -5.85
C ASN A 37 4.97 0.35 -6.35
N ALA A 38 3.94 0.94 -6.95
CA ALA A 38 3.98 2.33 -7.40
C ALA A 38 4.18 3.29 -6.21
N VAL A 39 3.50 3.05 -5.10
CA VAL A 39 3.66 3.85 -3.88
C VAL A 39 5.08 3.68 -3.32
N ALA A 40 5.58 2.45 -3.26
CA ALA A 40 6.93 2.17 -2.76
C ALA A 40 8.01 2.85 -3.61
N ASP A 41 7.86 2.82 -4.93
CA ASP A 41 8.81 3.47 -5.83
C ASP A 41 8.82 5.00 -5.62
N ALA A 42 7.65 5.61 -5.45
CA ALA A 42 7.52 7.04 -5.19
C ALA A 42 8.14 7.40 -3.83
N TRP A 43 7.94 6.59 -2.81
CA TRP A 43 8.51 6.81 -1.49
C TRP A 43 10.03 6.70 -1.51
N ALA A 44 10.57 5.67 -2.16
CA ALA A 44 12.02 5.49 -2.27
C ALA A 44 12.67 6.71 -2.90
N LYS A 45 12.09 7.21 -3.97
CA LYS A 45 12.61 8.38 -4.69
C LYS A 45 12.44 9.65 -3.86
N GLY A 46 11.25 9.89 -3.28
CA GLY A 46 10.94 11.12 -2.55
C GLY A 46 11.67 11.24 -1.23
N ALA A 47 11.90 10.13 -0.53
CA ALA A 47 12.57 10.12 0.77
C ALA A 47 14.05 9.76 0.68
N ASN A 48 14.55 9.46 -0.50
CA ASN A 48 15.92 8.98 -0.69
C ASN A 48 16.20 7.73 0.17
N ILE A 49 15.27 6.80 0.17
CA ILE A 49 15.37 5.54 0.90
C ILE A 49 15.65 4.42 -0.10
N PRO A 50 16.58 3.49 0.20
CA PRO A 50 16.81 2.35 -0.68
C PRO A 50 15.51 1.57 -0.92
N ARG A 51 15.20 1.25 -2.16
CA ARG A 51 13.96 0.55 -2.52
C ARG A 51 13.83 -0.79 -1.79
N GLU A 52 14.96 -1.46 -1.52
CA GLU A 52 14.98 -2.74 -0.80
C GLU A 52 14.53 -2.62 0.66
N ASN A 53 14.48 -1.41 1.22
CA ASN A 53 13.93 -1.18 2.55
C ASN A 53 12.40 -1.12 2.57
N LEU A 54 11.79 -1.15 1.39
CA LEU A 54 10.34 -1.05 1.24
C LEU A 54 9.81 -2.36 0.67
N THR A 55 8.96 -3.04 1.43
CA THR A 55 8.30 -4.26 0.99
C THR A 55 6.88 -3.96 0.53
N THR A 56 6.36 -4.78 -0.37
CA THR A 56 5.02 -4.59 -0.91
C THR A 56 4.24 -5.89 -0.86
N ARG A 57 2.93 -5.77 -0.63
CA ARG A 57 2.03 -6.92 -0.68
C ARG A 57 0.77 -6.52 -1.43
N GLY A 58 0.24 -7.44 -2.24
CA GLY A 58 -1.05 -7.29 -2.87
C GLY A 58 -2.06 -8.15 -2.14
N LEU A 59 -2.89 -7.55 -1.31
CA LEU A 59 -3.88 -8.25 -0.49
C LEU A 59 -5.25 -8.35 -1.16
N GLY A 60 -5.44 -7.64 -2.27
CA GLY A 60 -6.70 -7.69 -2.98
C GLY A 60 -7.88 -7.27 -2.13
N LYS A 61 -8.94 -8.07 -2.13
CA LYS A 61 -10.18 -7.76 -1.41
C LYS A 61 -10.30 -8.45 -0.05
N LYS A 62 -9.22 -9.02 0.47
CA LYS A 62 -9.26 -9.86 1.69
C LYS A 62 -9.54 -9.07 2.98
N TYR A 63 -9.14 -7.81 3.06
CA TYR A 63 -9.20 -7.03 4.29
C TYR A 63 -9.89 -5.68 4.08
N PRO A 64 -11.22 -5.66 3.94
CA PRO A 64 -11.94 -4.39 3.79
C PRO A 64 -11.95 -3.61 5.09
N ILE A 65 -11.93 -2.28 4.99
CA ILE A 65 -12.06 -1.36 6.14
C ILE A 65 -13.43 -0.67 6.15
N ALA A 66 -14.21 -0.82 5.08
CA ALA A 66 -15.51 -0.18 4.92
C ALA A 66 -16.45 -1.12 4.19
N SER A 67 -17.72 -0.74 4.14
CA SER A 67 -18.75 -1.54 3.47
C SER A 67 -18.53 -1.55 1.96
N ASN A 68 -18.53 -2.74 1.36
CA ASN A 68 -18.51 -2.91 -0.09
C ASN A 68 -19.89 -2.70 -0.73
N SER A 69 -20.94 -2.54 0.08
CA SER A 69 -22.30 -2.31 -0.43
C SER A 69 -22.56 -0.86 -0.83
N THR A 70 -21.66 0.07 -0.49
CA THR A 70 -21.78 1.47 -0.87
C THR A 70 -20.60 1.89 -1.73
N ALA A 71 -20.84 2.88 -2.61
CA ALA A 71 -19.77 3.41 -3.45
C ALA A 71 -18.66 4.06 -2.62
N GLN A 72 -19.02 4.76 -1.55
CA GLN A 72 -18.06 5.39 -0.66
C GLN A 72 -17.21 4.34 0.06
N GLY A 73 -17.83 3.28 0.57
CA GLY A 73 -17.11 2.20 1.25
C GLY A 73 -16.15 1.48 0.31
N ARG A 74 -16.58 1.22 -0.92
CA ARG A 74 -15.71 0.61 -1.93
C ARG A 74 -14.50 1.50 -2.24
N ALA A 75 -14.71 2.82 -2.34
CA ALA A 75 -13.63 3.77 -2.57
C ALA A 75 -12.61 3.75 -1.43
N GLU A 76 -13.07 3.65 -0.19
CA GLU A 76 -12.20 3.56 0.98
C GLU A 76 -11.40 2.24 1.00
N ASN A 77 -11.96 1.15 0.47
CA ASN A 77 -11.28 -0.12 0.38
C ASN A 77 -10.18 -0.14 -0.69
N ARG A 78 -10.31 0.69 -1.73
CA ARG A 78 -9.28 0.82 -2.78
C ARG A 78 -8.16 1.72 -2.28
N ARG A 79 -7.22 1.13 -1.54
CA ARG A 79 -6.19 1.90 -0.85
C ARG A 79 -4.85 1.17 -0.83
N VAL A 80 -3.79 1.91 -0.47
CA VAL A 80 -2.51 1.36 -0.07
C VAL A 80 -2.25 1.79 1.37
N SER A 81 -2.12 0.82 2.26
CA SER A 81 -1.80 1.06 3.67
C SER A 81 -0.29 0.99 3.85
N VAL A 82 0.27 1.91 4.63
CA VAL A 82 1.71 1.98 4.88
C VAL A 82 1.97 1.68 6.35
N VAL A 83 2.79 0.65 6.58
CA VAL A 83 3.22 0.27 7.94
C VAL A 83 4.70 0.59 8.06
N ILE A 84 5.03 1.55 8.90
CA ILE A 84 6.40 2.04 9.09
C ILE A 84 7.06 1.28 10.23
N SER A 85 8.32 0.91 10.04
CA SER A 85 9.07 0.16 11.05
C SER A 85 10.52 0.62 11.11
N THR A 86 11.18 0.29 12.22
CA THR A 86 12.63 0.41 12.34
C THR A 86 13.31 -0.80 11.72
N PRO A 87 14.57 -0.66 11.29
CA PRO A 87 15.35 -1.79 10.75
C PRO A 87 15.47 -2.94 11.75
#